data_35654de61bb918fb11747fd97d3d10f6
#
_entry.id   35654de61bb918fb11747fd97d3d10f6
#
_cell.length_a   1.000
_cell.length_b   1.000
_cell.length_c   1.000
_cell.angle_alpha   90.00
_cell.angle_beta   90.00
_cell.angle_gamma   90.00
#
_symmetry.space_group_name_H-M   'P 1'
#
loop_
_entity.id
_entity.type
_entity.pdbx_description
1 polymer ?
#
loop_
_entity_poly.entity_id
_entity_poly.type
_entity_poly.pdbx_seq_one_letter_code
_entity_poly.pdbx_strand_id
1 'polypeptide(L)'
;RDLRMSRGLGDVYKRQVTYIVISPDKNNIVGYFTITIKPITVNTDEFSNTVRRKIARVSEQNSDNGKYSLSAYLIAQLGKNYDDSIGNTISGDNLLSIALGKVKELQYMASGMVVFLESENKDRLLDFYEKQNGFKRFDTKVTKKYKENSHTLVQLLKVI
;
A
#
# COMPACT_ATOMS: atom_id res chain seq x y z
N ARG A 1 13.32 -15.14 10.52
CA ARG A 1 12.08 -14.98 9.71
C ARG A 1 12.50 -14.53 8.33
N ASP A 2 12.72 -15.49 7.44
CA ASP A 2 13.35 -15.22 6.16
C ASP A 2 12.34 -14.70 5.15
N LEU A 3 12.31 -13.38 5.00
CA LEU A 3 11.77 -12.76 3.81
C LEU A 3 12.80 -12.90 2.70
N ARG A 4 12.70 -13.91 1.86
CA ARG A 4 13.55 -14.03 0.68
C ARG A 4 13.04 -13.07 -0.40
N MET A 5 13.90 -12.13 -0.81
CA MET A 5 13.66 -11.29 -1.97
C MET A 5 13.80 -12.12 -3.24
N SER A 6 12.70 -12.32 -3.99
CA SER A 6 12.81 -12.70 -5.38
C SER A 6 12.69 -11.46 -6.25
N ARG A 7 13.65 -11.22 -7.11
CA ARG A 7 13.55 -10.22 -8.17
C ARG A 7 12.63 -10.80 -9.25
N GLY A 8 11.39 -10.30 -9.34
CA GLY A 8 10.45 -10.71 -10.37
C GLY A 8 10.97 -10.41 -11.78
N LEU A 9 10.85 -11.38 -12.66
CA LEU A 9 11.14 -11.32 -14.11
C LEU A 9 10.13 -10.40 -14.82
N GLY A 10 10.11 -9.13 -14.59
CA GLY A 10 9.18 -8.23 -15.27
C GLY A 10 9.45 -6.76 -15.05
N ASP A 11 10.38 -6.44 -14.21
CA ASP A 11 10.63 -5.05 -13.86
C ASP A 11 11.85 -4.50 -14.62
N VAL A 12 11.68 -4.33 -15.93
CA VAL A 12 12.68 -3.74 -16.85
C VAL A 12 13.16 -2.35 -16.37
N TYR A 13 12.42 -1.71 -15.46
CA TYR A 13 12.69 -0.33 -15.02
C TYR A 13 12.97 -0.16 -13.53
N LYS A 14 13.12 -1.24 -12.75
CA LYS A 14 13.38 -1.19 -11.28
C LYS A 14 12.44 -0.24 -10.52
N ARG A 15 11.17 -0.15 -10.95
CA ARG A 15 10.21 0.81 -10.38
C ARG A 15 9.50 0.31 -9.14
N GLN A 16 9.59 -0.99 -8.85
CA GLN A 16 8.90 -1.62 -7.73
C GLN A 16 9.66 -2.87 -7.26
N VAL A 17 9.45 -3.28 -6.02
CA VAL A 17 10.03 -4.49 -5.45
C VAL A 17 8.91 -5.39 -4.94
N THR A 18 8.92 -6.66 -5.37
CA THR A 18 7.99 -7.67 -4.91
C THR A 18 8.66 -8.55 -3.85
N TYR A 19 7.97 -8.72 -2.74
CA TYR A 19 8.36 -9.57 -1.61
C TYR A 19 7.46 -10.79 -1.59
N ILE A 20 8.07 -11.97 -1.47
CA ILE A 20 7.36 -13.23 -1.31
C ILE A 20 7.37 -13.59 0.17
N VAL A 21 6.21 -13.97 0.69
CA VAL A 21 6.03 -14.42 2.07
C VAL A 21 5.97 -15.95 2.10
N ILE A 22 6.86 -16.55 2.87
CA ILE A 22 7.03 -17.99 2.95
C ILE A 22 6.65 -18.45 4.37
N SER A 23 5.88 -19.53 4.47
CA SER A 23 5.57 -20.17 5.74
C SER A 23 6.84 -20.81 6.33
N PRO A 24 7.18 -20.52 7.59
CA PRO A 24 8.37 -21.09 8.23
C PRO A 24 8.29 -22.62 8.40
N ASP A 25 7.08 -23.18 8.56
CA ASP A 25 6.88 -24.59 8.88
C ASP A 25 6.92 -25.51 7.65
N LYS A 26 6.45 -25.02 6.52
CA LYS A 26 6.27 -25.85 5.30
C LYS A 26 7.07 -25.36 4.10
N ASN A 27 7.78 -24.26 4.24
CA ASN A 27 8.53 -23.61 3.13
C ASN A 27 7.65 -23.26 1.91
N ASN A 28 6.34 -23.11 2.11
CA ASN A 28 5.37 -22.80 1.08
C ASN A 28 5.20 -21.28 0.92
N ILE A 29 4.99 -20.84 -0.31
CA ILE A 29 4.63 -19.44 -0.58
C ILE A 29 3.18 -19.23 -0.12
N VAL A 30 2.97 -18.39 0.89
CA VAL A 30 1.65 -18.11 1.46
C VAL A 30 1.07 -16.79 0.99
N GLY A 31 1.88 -15.91 0.42
CA GLY A 31 1.45 -14.64 -0.13
C GLY A 31 2.59 -13.82 -0.70
N TYR A 32 2.25 -12.65 -1.20
CA TYR A 32 3.22 -11.68 -1.71
C TYR A 32 2.69 -10.25 -1.56
N PHE A 33 3.58 -9.28 -1.60
CA PHE A 33 3.24 -7.87 -1.72
C PHE A 33 4.31 -7.11 -2.51
N THR A 34 3.89 -6.03 -3.14
CA THR A 34 4.78 -5.20 -3.96
C THR A 34 4.80 -3.78 -3.41
N ILE A 35 6.00 -3.23 -3.21
CA ILE A 35 6.21 -1.87 -2.73
C ILE A 35 6.92 -1.04 -3.78
N THR A 36 6.49 0.20 -3.93
CA THR A 36 7.18 1.24 -4.70
C THR A 36 7.00 2.59 -4.04
N ILE A 37 7.69 3.62 -4.52
CA ILE A 37 7.51 5.01 -4.10
C ILE A 37 6.83 5.77 -5.24
N LYS A 38 5.80 6.54 -4.91
CA LYS A 38 5.05 7.37 -5.85
C LYS A 38 4.78 8.75 -5.26
N PRO A 39 4.81 9.79 -6.09
CA PRO A 39 4.27 11.09 -5.69
C PRO A 39 2.75 11.00 -5.58
N ILE A 40 2.21 11.62 -4.53
CA ILE A 40 0.77 11.81 -4.34
C ILE A 40 0.49 13.25 -3.95
N THR A 41 -0.74 13.70 -4.23
CA THR A 41 -1.26 14.99 -3.79
C THR A 41 -2.45 14.74 -2.88
N VAL A 42 -2.43 15.30 -1.68
CA VAL A 42 -3.42 15.04 -0.64
C VAL A 42 -4.11 16.35 -0.25
N ASN A 43 -5.44 16.34 -0.25
CA ASN A 43 -6.22 17.33 0.47
C ASN A 43 -6.34 16.88 1.93
N THR A 44 -5.93 17.71 2.88
CA THR A 44 -5.89 17.34 4.30
C THR A 44 -7.10 17.82 5.08
N ASP A 45 -8.11 18.44 4.48
CA ASP A 45 -9.25 19.04 5.18
C ASP A 45 -10.05 18.02 6.00
N GLU A 46 -10.16 16.79 5.50
CA GLU A 46 -10.89 15.71 6.17
C GLU A 46 -10.06 14.93 7.21
N PHE A 47 -8.78 15.27 7.35
CA PHE A 47 -7.90 14.59 8.30
C PHE A 47 -7.85 15.30 9.65
N SER A 48 -7.63 14.51 10.71
CA SER A 48 -7.38 15.07 12.05
C SER A 48 -6.14 15.99 12.04
N ASN A 49 -6.12 16.97 12.94
CA ASN A 49 -5.00 17.90 13.08
C ASN A 49 -3.64 17.19 13.28
N THR A 50 -3.64 16.05 13.96
CA THR A 50 -2.43 15.25 14.17
C THR A 50 -1.91 14.68 12.84
N VAL A 51 -2.78 14.13 12.01
CA VAL A 51 -2.43 13.59 10.68
C VAL A 51 -1.99 14.71 9.76
N ARG A 52 -2.72 15.83 9.73
CA ARG A 52 -2.35 17.03 8.94
C ARG A 52 -0.94 17.51 9.26
N ARG A 53 -0.60 17.65 10.54
CA ARG A 53 0.74 18.07 10.98
C ARG A 53 1.84 17.10 10.55
N LYS A 54 1.56 15.80 10.59
CA LYS A 54 2.52 14.77 10.14
C LYS A 54 2.73 14.83 8.64
N ILE A 55 1.67 14.96 7.85
CA ILE A 55 1.74 15.12 6.39
C ILE A 55 2.53 16.40 6.05
N ALA A 56 2.20 17.53 6.67
CA ALA A 56 2.86 18.81 6.42
C ALA A 56 4.38 18.78 6.67
N ARG A 57 4.86 17.94 7.58
CA ARG A 57 6.32 17.82 7.87
C ARG A 57 7.12 17.16 6.75
N VAL A 58 6.48 16.38 5.89
CA VAL A 58 7.14 15.56 4.85
C VAL A 58 6.67 15.91 3.45
N SER A 59 5.98 17.03 3.30
CA SER A 59 5.34 17.45 2.06
C SER A 59 5.58 18.94 1.77
N GLU A 60 5.36 19.31 0.52
CA GLU A 60 5.31 20.68 0.07
C GLU A 60 3.86 21.11 -0.13
N GLN A 61 3.46 22.20 0.50
CA GLN A 61 2.13 22.76 0.30
C GLN A 61 2.11 23.61 -0.96
N ASN A 62 1.17 23.32 -1.84
CA ASN A 62 0.90 24.17 -3.00
C ASN A 62 0.08 25.39 -2.53
N SER A 63 0.64 26.59 -2.71
CA SER A 63 0.01 27.86 -2.32
C SER A 63 -1.30 28.15 -3.02
N ASP A 64 -1.49 27.65 -4.25
CA ASP A 64 -2.63 28.00 -5.08
C ASP A 64 -3.90 27.20 -4.69
N ASN A 65 -3.73 25.97 -4.22
CA ASN A 65 -4.87 25.09 -3.93
C ASN A 65 -4.84 24.49 -2.52
N GLY A 66 -3.84 24.81 -1.70
CA GLY A 66 -3.72 24.34 -0.32
C GLY A 66 -3.44 22.85 -0.15
N LYS A 67 -3.30 22.10 -1.25
CA LYS A 67 -3.00 20.66 -1.21
C LYS A 67 -1.53 20.40 -0.92
N TYR A 68 -1.25 19.23 -0.39
CA TYR A 68 0.09 18.78 -0.04
C TYR A 68 0.60 17.75 -1.04
N SER A 69 1.78 18.00 -1.61
CA SER A 69 2.48 17.07 -2.50
C SER A 69 3.63 16.40 -1.76
N LEU A 70 3.68 15.07 -1.80
CA LEU A 70 4.70 14.28 -1.12
C LEU A 70 4.99 12.97 -1.84
N SER A 71 6.16 12.41 -1.60
CA SER A 71 6.47 11.03 -1.99
C SER A 71 5.98 10.08 -0.91
N ALA A 72 5.22 9.05 -1.31
CA ALA A 72 4.65 8.07 -0.40
C ALA A 72 4.97 6.65 -0.86
N TYR A 73 5.04 5.71 0.10
CA TYR A 73 5.16 4.29 -0.19
C TYR A 73 3.82 3.75 -0.69
N LEU A 74 3.81 3.16 -1.88
CA LEU A 74 2.64 2.48 -2.44
C LEU A 74 2.78 0.98 -2.22
N ILE A 75 1.82 0.37 -1.52
CA ILE A 75 1.59 -1.07 -1.58
C ILE A 75 0.78 -1.32 -2.85
N ALA A 76 1.50 -1.61 -3.95
CA ALA A 76 0.91 -1.72 -5.28
C ALA A 76 0.13 -3.03 -5.48
N GLN A 77 0.55 -4.07 -4.80
CA GLN A 77 -0.09 -5.39 -4.82
C GLN A 77 -0.01 -6.02 -3.43
N LEU A 78 -1.04 -6.72 -3.06
CA LEU A 78 -1.13 -7.52 -1.84
C LEU A 78 -1.99 -8.75 -2.15
N GLY A 79 -1.39 -9.93 -2.17
CA GLY A 79 -2.06 -11.15 -2.57
C GLY A 79 -1.73 -12.34 -1.69
N LYS A 80 -2.77 -13.07 -1.26
CA LYS A 80 -2.62 -14.36 -0.59
C LYS A 80 -2.50 -15.47 -1.63
N ASN A 81 -1.85 -16.55 -1.26
CA ASN A 81 -1.95 -17.80 -1.99
C ASN A 81 -3.24 -18.51 -1.56
N TYR A 82 -4.09 -18.84 -2.52
CA TYR A 82 -5.36 -19.54 -2.31
C TYR A 82 -5.32 -21.02 -2.76
N ASP A 83 -4.13 -21.58 -2.94
CA ASP A 83 -3.98 -23.00 -3.25
C ASP A 83 -4.46 -23.85 -2.08
N ASP A 84 -5.44 -24.73 -2.32
CA ASP A 84 -6.05 -25.58 -1.31
C ASP A 84 -5.05 -26.53 -0.63
N SER A 85 -3.99 -26.92 -1.33
CA SER A 85 -2.91 -27.77 -0.79
C SER A 85 -2.10 -27.09 0.32
N ILE A 86 -2.09 -25.77 0.34
CA ILE A 86 -1.34 -24.95 1.31
C ILE A 86 -2.20 -24.62 2.54
N GLY A 87 -3.52 -24.62 2.36
CA GLY A 87 -4.49 -24.23 3.36
C GLY A 87 -4.48 -22.71 3.64
N ASN A 88 -5.34 -22.27 4.53
CA ASN A 88 -5.48 -20.85 4.88
C ASN A 88 -4.43 -20.43 5.92
N THR A 89 -3.16 -20.47 5.55
CA THR A 89 -2.00 -20.31 6.44
C THR A 89 -1.71 -18.85 6.84
N ILE A 90 -2.23 -17.86 6.13
CA ILE A 90 -2.06 -16.46 6.46
C ILE A 90 -3.37 -15.67 6.33
N SER A 91 -3.66 -14.82 7.31
CA SER A 91 -4.78 -13.88 7.21
C SER A 91 -4.40 -12.66 6.38
N GLY A 92 -5.41 -11.92 5.87
CA GLY A 92 -5.19 -10.65 5.19
C GLY A 92 -4.51 -9.62 6.10
N ASP A 93 -4.91 -9.58 7.38
CA ASP A 93 -4.32 -8.69 8.39
C ASP A 93 -2.85 -9.00 8.63
N ASN A 94 -2.49 -10.27 8.75
CA ASN A 94 -1.10 -10.69 8.94
C ASN A 94 -0.25 -10.31 7.71
N LEU A 95 -0.76 -10.54 6.50
CA LEU A 95 -0.04 -10.19 5.28
C LEU A 95 0.16 -8.68 5.16
N LEU A 96 -0.89 -7.89 5.43
CA LEU A 96 -0.81 -6.43 5.45
C LEU A 96 0.16 -5.94 6.55
N SER A 97 0.13 -6.56 7.73
CA SER A 97 1.06 -6.24 8.82
C SER A 97 2.52 -6.47 8.44
N ILE A 98 2.82 -7.56 7.72
CA ILE A 98 4.16 -7.84 7.19
C ILE A 98 4.58 -6.78 6.17
N ALA A 99 3.68 -6.40 5.25
CA ALA A 99 3.94 -5.34 4.28
C ALA A 99 4.20 -3.99 4.95
N LEU A 100 3.39 -3.62 5.95
CA LEU A 100 3.60 -2.39 6.73
C LEU A 100 4.89 -2.44 7.55
N GLY A 101 5.26 -3.60 8.07
CA GLY A 101 6.55 -3.81 8.73
C GLY A 101 7.72 -3.51 7.78
N LYS A 102 7.64 -3.99 6.55
CA LYS A 102 8.66 -3.71 5.52
C LYS A 102 8.70 -2.23 5.14
N VAL A 103 7.54 -1.55 5.03
CA VAL A 103 7.50 -0.10 4.80
C VAL A 103 8.17 0.66 5.95
N LYS A 104 7.98 0.24 7.21
CA LYS A 104 8.66 0.87 8.37
C LYS A 104 10.19 0.70 8.32
N GLU A 105 10.68 -0.46 7.87
CA GLU A 105 12.12 -0.65 7.65
C GLU A 105 12.65 0.32 6.58
N LEU A 106 11.93 0.45 5.46
CA LEU A 106 12.27 1.38 4.39
C LEU A 106 12.22 2.84 4.87
N GLN A 107 11.23 3.19 5.67
CA GLN A 107 11.11 4.51 6.31
C GLN A 107 12.33 4.82 7.18
N TYR A 108 12.78 3.87 7.97
CA TYR A 108 13.97 4.04 8.80
C TYR A 108 15.22 4.33 7.96
N MET A 109 15.35 3.71 6.80
CA MET A 109 16.51 3.86 5.91
C MET A 109 16.44 5.09 5.01
N ALA A 110 15.24 5.45 4.53
CA ALA A 110 15.05 6.42 3.45
C ALA A 110 14.11 7.58 3.80
N SER A 111 13.64 7.66 5.08
CA SER A 111 12.63 8.63 5.49
C SER A 111 11.25 8.39 4.84
N GLY A 112 10.32 9.34 4.99
CA GLY A 112 8.92 9.20 4.56
C GLY A 112 8.02 8.75 5.71
N MET A 113 6.76 9.15 5.70
CA MET A 113 5.83 8.86 6.80
C MET A 113 4.49 8.35 6.32
N VAL A 114 4.28 8.30 5.01
CA VAL A 114 2.97 7.97 4.44
C VAL A 114 3.08 6.73 3.58
N VAL A 115 2.21 5.78 3.85
CA VAL A 115 1.94 4.63 3.00
C VAL A 115 0.53 4.77 2.43
N PHE A 116 0.35 4.36 1.18
CA PHE A 116 -0.97 4.34 0.56
C PHE A 116 -1.15 3.07 -0.28
N LEU A 117 -2.39 2.82 -0.63
CA LEU A 117 -2.79 1.74 -1.53
C LEU A 117 -3.98 2.16 -2.40
N GLU A 118 -4.21 1.42 -3.46
CA GLU A 118 -5.33 1.58 -4.37
C GLU A 118 -6.21 0.33 -4.28
N SER A 119 -7.47 0.49 -3.90
CA SER A 119 -8.42 -0.60 -3.71
C SER A 119 -9.62 -0.48 -4.65
N GLU A 120 -10.16 -1.59 -5.07
CA GLU A 120 -11.48 -1.60 -5.69
C GLU A 120 -12.52 -1.04 -4.73
N ASN A 121 -13.53 -0.34 -5.27
CA ASN A 121 -14.62 0.22 -4.48
C ASN A 121 -15.63 -0.88 -4.10
N LYS A 122 -15.21 -1.79 -3.22
CA LYS A 122 -16.02 -2.88 -2.66
C LYS A 122 -16.08 -2.73 -1.15
N ASP A 123 -17.28 -2.73 -0.57
CA ASP A 123 -17.49 -2.50 0.87
C ASP A 123 -16.59 -3.39 1.75
N ARG A 124 -16.48 -4.68 1.43
CA ARG A 124 -15.64 -5.62 2.17
C ARG A 124 -14.15 -5.21 2.20
N LEU A 125 -13.63 -4.72 1.07
CA LEU A 125 -12.23 -4.28 0.99
C LEU A 125 -12.03 -2.94 1.71
N LEU A 126 -12.97 -2.03 1.57
CA LEU A 126 -12.92 -0.73 2.24
C LEU A 126 -13.04 -0.90 3.76
N ASP A 127 -13.94 -1.74 4.24
CA ASP A 127 -14.05 -2.07 5.67
C ASP A 127 -12.76 -2.69 6.21
N PHE A 128 -12.13 -3.57 5.44
CA PHE A 128 -10.85 -4.17 5.81
C PHE A 128 -9.75 -3.11 5.96
N TYR A 129 -9.61 -2.21 4.99
CA TYR A 129 -8.57 -1.19 5.07
C TYR A 129 -8.90 -0.06 6.03
N GLU A 130 -10.12 0.45 6.03
CA GLU A 130 -10.49 1.63 6.83
C GLU A 130 -10.78 1.26 8.27
N LYS A 131 -11.72 0.34 8.52
CA LYS A 131 -12.20 0.04 9.88
C LYS A 131 -11.23 -0.85 10.64
N GLN A 132 -10.69 -1.88 9.99
CA GLN A 132 -9.81 -2.83 10.67
C GLN A 132 -8.35 -2.36 10.70
N ASN A 133 -7.88 -1.71 9.64
CA ASN A 133 -6.47 -1.37 9.48
C ASN A 133 -6.14 0.12 9.53
N GLY A 134 -7.14 1.00 9.74
CA GLY A 134 -6.95 2.42 10.03
C GLY A 134 -6.42 3.27 8.89
N PHE A 135 -6.61 2.83 7.64
CA PHE A 135 -6.39 3.68 6.47
C PHE A 135 -7.50 4.72 6.35
N LYS A 136 -7.23 5.80 5.64
CA LYS A 136 -8.19 6.88 5.36
C LYS A 136 -8.23 7.15 3.87
N ARG A 137 -9.42 7.31 3.31
CA ARG A 137 -9.59 7.73 1.92
C ARG A 137 -9.03 9.14 1.74
N PHE A 138 -8.41 9.38 0.61
CA PHE A 138 -7.93 10.71 0.27
C PHE A 138 -8.19 11.09 -1.19
N ASP A 139 -8.39 10.12 -2.09
CA ASP A 139 -8.68 10.38 -3.50
C ASP A 139 -9.29 9.14 -4.19
N THR A 140 -9.67 9.31 -5.43
CA THR A 140 -10.10 8.25 -6.34
C THR A 140 -9.33 8.34 -7.64
N LYS A 141 -9.03 7.19 -8.25
CA LYS A 141 -8.30 7.10 -9.50
C LYS A 141 -9.09 6.29 -10.52
N VAL A 142 -9.33 6.88 -11.68
CA VAL A 142 -9.94 6.18 -12.79
C VAL A 142 -8.85 5.51 -13.62
N THR A 143 -8.89 4.18 -13.73
CA THR A 143 -8.00 3.41 -14.59
C THR A 143 -8.72 3.01 -15.86
N LYS A 144 -8.17 3.39 -17.02
CA LYS A 144 -8.64 2.90 -18.31
C LYS A 144 -7.95 1.56 -18.60
N LYS A 145 -8.68 0.44 -18.54
CA LYS A 145 -8.23 -0.81 -19.14
C LYS A 145 -8.46 -0.76 -20.64
N TYR A 146 -7.48 -1.24 -21.41
CA TYR A 146 -7.62 -1.43 -22.85
C TYR A 146 -8.89 -2.28 -23.13
N LYS A 147 -9.86 -1.68 -23.81
CA LYS A 147 -11.10 -2.24 -24.40
C LYS A 147 -12.38 -2.32 -23.57
N GLU A 148 -12.42 -2.27 -22.23
CA GLU A 148 -13.73 -2.29 -21.55
C GLU A 148 -13.67 -1.60 -20.18
N ASN A 149 -14.71 -0.86 -19.86
CA ASN A 149 -15.08 -0.25 -18.56
C ASN A 149 -13.95 0.35 -17.71
N SER A 150 -13.99 1.65 -17.57
CA SER A 150 -13.18 2.37 -16.58
C SER A 150 -13.48 1.86 -15.16
N HIS A 151 -12.47 1.35 -14.47
CA HIS A 151 -12.59 1.00 -13.07
C HIS A 151 -12.12 2.18 -12.21
N THR A 152 -12.94 2.56 -11.25
CA THR A 152 -12.57 3.55 -10.25
C THR A 152 -11.92 2.83 -9.06
N LEU A 153 -10.70 3.21 -8.74
CA LEU A 153 -10.01 2.76 -7.55
C LEU A 153 -10.11 3.83 -6.46
N VAL A 154 -10.32 3.41 -5.23
CA VAL A 154 -10.27 4.26 -4.05
C VAL A 154 -8.83 4.29 -3.55
N GLN A 155 -8.28 5.48 -3.37
CA GLN A 155 -6.95 5.67 -2.81
C GLN A 155 -7.05 5.89 -1.31
N LEU A 156 -6.37 5.05 -0.55
CA LEU A 156 -6.39 5.07 0.91
C LEU A 156 -4.96 5.25 1.44
N LEU A 157 -4.77 6.15 2.38
CA LEU A 157 -3.47 6.40 3.01
C LEU A 157 -3.49 6.13 4.51
N LYS A 158 -2.30 5.86 5.03
CA LYS A 158 -2.03 5.74 6.46
C LYS A 158 -0.70 6.43 6.77
N VAL A 159 -0.66 7.21 7.84
CA VAL A 159 0.59 7.76 8.39
C VAL A 159 1.18 6.73 9.35
N ILE A 160 2.44 6.40 9.15
CA ILE A 160 3.17 5.38 9.90
C ILE A 160 4.33 5.98 10.69
#